data_dca3a9f7e76042363c944ab08edbb4f8
#
_entry.id   dca3a9f7e76042363c944ab08edbb4f8
#
_cell.length_a   1.000
_cell.length_b   1.000
_cell.length_c   1.000
_cell.angle_alpha   90.00
_cell.angle_beta   90.00
_cell.angle_gamma   90.00
#
_symmetry.space_group_name_H-M   'P 1'
#
loop_
_entity.id
_entity.type
_entity.pdbx_description
1 polymer ?
#
loop_
_entity_poly.entity_id
_entity_poly.type
_entity_poly.pdbx_seq_one_letter_code
_entity_poly.pdbx_strand_id
1 'polypeptide(L)'
;MKLKYNFIVNQVADKMVAVPVGNDLENFNGFIKMNDIGAYIFNMLKKDVTEDEIIASLEKEYEGVTKQELLNTVKKFIVRLKESDVIE
;
A
#
# COMPACT_ATOMS: atom_id res chain seq x y z
N MET A 1 1.70 3.36 11.10
CA MET A 1 1.29 2.15 10.35
C MET A 1 2.48 1.58 9.62
N LYS A 2 2.54 0.29 9.56
CA LYS A 2 3.66 -0.43 8.96
C LYS A 2 3.18 -1.80 8.50
N LEU A 3 3.75 -2.32 7.42
CA LEU A 3 3.47 -3.69 6.98
C LEU A 3 3.95 -4.69 8.04
N LYS A 4 3.16 -5.73 8.28
CA LYS A 4 3.51 -6.83 9.20
C LYS A 4 4.54 -7.77 8.59
N TYR A 5 4.53 -7.92 7.27
CA TYR A 5 5.32 -8.92 6.55
C TYR A 5 6.16 -8.26 5.48
N ASN A 6 7.17 -8.98 5.01
CA ASN A 6 8.00 -8.53 3.91
C ASN A 6 7.37 -8.92 2.58
N PHE A 7 7.24 -7.95 1.69
CA PHE A 7 6.66 -8.14 0.36
C PHE A 7 7.60 -7.62 -0.71
N ILE A 8 7.51 -8.23 -1.89
CA ILE A 8 8.07 -7.68 -3.12
C ILE A 8 6.90 -7.24 -3.98
N VAL A 9 7.02 -6.04 -4.55
CA VAL A 9 5.99 -5.49 -5.45
C VAL A 9 6.51 -5.55 -6.87
N ASN A 10 5.77 -6.21 -7.75
CA ASN A 10 6.11 -6.35 -9.16
C ASN A 10 4.95 -5.91 -10.04
N GLN A 11 5.28 -5.46 -11.24
CA GLN A 11 4.28 -5.15 -12.24
C GLN A 11 3.96 -6.42 -13.04
N VAL A 12 2.67 -6.75 -13.11
CA VAL A 12 2.17 -7.88 -13.89
C VAL A 12 1.08 -7.33 -14.81
N ALA A 13 1.37 -7.27 -16.11
CA ALA A 13 0.50 -6.61 -17.10
C ALA A 13 0.29 -5.13 -16.68
N ASP A 14 -0.97 -4.72 -16.49
CA ASP A 14 -1.31 -3.35 -16.11
C ASP A 14 -1.54 -3.19 -14.59
N LYS A 15 -1.20 -4.22 -13.82
CA LYS A 15 -1.43 -4.22 -12.37
C LYS A 15 -0.11 -4.32 -11.61
N MET A 16 -0.12 -3.81 -10.39
CA MET A 16 0.95 -4.01 -9.44
C MET A 16 0.55 -5.13 -8.49
N VAL A 17 1.48 -6.02 -8.19
CA VAL A 17 1.20 -7.19 -7.36
C VAL A 17 2.25 -7.28 -6.25
N ALA A 18 1.77 -7.36 -5.01
CA ALA A 18 2.62 -7.58 -3.85
C ALA A 18 2.57 -9.05 -3.46
N VAL A 19 3.73 -9.67 -3.33
CA VAL A 19 3.86 -11.07 -2.91
C VAL A 19 4.74 -11.15 -1.68
N PRO A 20 4.36 -11.94 -0.66
CA PRO A 20 5.21 -12.12 0.51
C PRO A 20 6.49 -12.88 0.14
N VAL A 21 7.59 -12.62 0.85
CA VAL A 21 8.87 -13.24 0.58
C VAL A 21 9.48 -13.81 1.85
N GLY A 22 10.40 -14.77 1.68
CA GLY A 22 11.10 -15.37 2.79
C GLY A 22 10.17 -16.14 3.71
N ASN A 23 10.36 -15.97 5.01
CA ASN A 23 9.54 -16.65 6.00
C ASN A 23 8.08 -16.20 6.01
N ASP A 24 7.79 -15.06 5.41
CA ASP A 24 6.44 -14.51 5.39
C ASP A 24 5.53 -15.20 4.37
N LEU A 25 6.09 -16.04 3.49
CA LEU A 25 5.29 -16.90 2.61
C LEU A 25 4.36 -17.80 3.40
N GLU A 26 4.76 -18.22 4.61
CA GLU A 26 3.92 -19.06 5.47
C GLU A 26 2.90 -18.25 6.24
N ASN A 27 3.21 -16.98 6.51
CA ASN A 27 2.36 -16.09 7.33
C ASN A 27 1.24 -15.44 6.54
N PHE A 28 1.44 -15.23 5.25
CA PHE A 28 0.44 -14.64 4.39
C PHE A 28 0.29 -15.47 3.13
N ASN A 29 -0.91 -16.00 2.94
CA ASN A 29 -1.20 -16.86 1.80
C ASN A 29 -1.85 -16.04 0.69
N GLY A 30 -1.18 -15.95 -0.46
CA GLY A 30 -1.72 -15.26 -1.62
C GLY A 30 -0.91 -14.03 -2.01
N PHE A 31 -1.59 -13.08 -2.63
CA PHE A 31 -0.98 -11.85 -3.14
C PHE A 31 -1.99 -10.72 -3.11
N ILE A 32 -1.49 -9.49 -3.23
CA ILE A 32 -2.34 -8.30 -3.22
C ILE A 32 -2.19 -7.59 -4.56
N LYS A 33 -3.30 -7.46 -5.30
CA LYS A 33 -3.35 -6.66 -6.52
C LYS A 33 -3.69 -5.23 -6.19
N MET A 34 -3.04 -4.28 -6.86
CA MET A 34 -3.28 -2.86 -6.62
C MET A 34 -2.94 -2.05 -7.87
N ASN A 35 -3.46 -0.83 -7.91
CA ASN A 35 -3.09 0.12 -8.96
C ASN A 35 -1.80 0.85 -8.56
N ASP A 36 -1.34 1.79 -9.41
CA ASP A 36 -0.09 2.51 -9.19
C ASP A 36 -0.10 3.30 -7.87
N ILE A 37 -1.21 3.96 -7.57
CA ILE A 37 -1.33 4.73 -6.33
C ILE A 37 -1.28 3.80 -5.11
N GLY A 38 -1.97 2.67 -5.19
CA GLY A 38 -1.92 1.65 -4.13
C GLY A 38 -0.50 1.14 -3.91
N ALA A 39 0.22 0.87 -4.99
CA ALA A 39 1.61 0.41 -4.89
C ALA A 39 2.51 1.47 -4.25
N TYR A 40 2.29 2.73 -4.56
CA TYR A 40 3.02 3.83 -3.95
C TYR A 40 2.80 3.86 -2.44
N ILE A 41 1.55 3.77 -2.02
CA ILE A 41 1.19 3.74 -0.59
C ILE A 41 1.79 2.51 0.08
N PHE A 42 1.67 1.36 -0.57
CA PHE A 42 2.17 0.09 -0.05
C PHE A 42 3.69 0.16 0.20
N ASN A 43 4.44 0.74 -0.73
CA ASN A 43 5.88 0.90 -0.59
C ASN A 43 6.25 1.85 0.56
N MET A 44 5.45 2.88 0.82
CA MET A 44 5.67 3.76 1.97
C MET A 44 5.49 3.00 3.29
N LEU A 45 4.60 2.02 3.32
CA LEU A 45 4.30 1.24 4.52
C LEU A 45 5.41 0.23 4.87
N LYS A 46 6.47 0.15 4.09
CA LYS A 46 7.66 -0.63 4.46
C LYS A 46 8.37 -0.02 5.67
N LYS A 47 8.12 1.27 5.93
CA LYS A 47 8.56 1.98 7.12
C LYS A 47 7.32 2.39 7.91
N ASP A 48 7.51 2.65 9.20
CA ASP A 48 6.41 3.12 10.02
C ASP A 48 6.07 4.57 9.62
N VAL A 49 4.86 4.76 9.08
CA VAL A 49 4.40 6.07 8.61
C VAL A 49 2.99 6.33 9.12
N THR A 50 2.65 7.61 9.20
CA THR A 50 1.29 8.04 9.53
C THR A 50 0.49 8.27 8.24
N GLU A 51 -0.82 8.30 8.39
CA GLU A 51 -1.72 8.61 7.27
C GLU A 51 -1.42 10.00 6.71
N ASP A 52 -1.14 10.98 7.58
CA ASP A 52 -0.81 12.34 7.15
C ASP A 52 0.49 12.39 6.33
N GLU A 53 1.48 11.59 6.69
CA GLU A 53 2.72 11.50 5.94
C GLU A 53 2.49 10.91 4.55
N ILE A 54 1.64 9.91 4.46
CA ILE A 54 1.26 9.29 3.18
C ILE A 54 0.58 10.33 2.27
N ILE A 55 -0.39 11.05 2.82
CA ILE A 55 -1.13 12.07 2.07
C ILE A 55 -0.20 13.19 1.59
N ALA A 56 0.70 13.66 2.46
CA ALA A 56 1.65 14.70 2.10
C ALA A 56 2.55 14.27 0.96
N SER A 57 2.99 13.02 0.96
CA SER A 57 3.83 12.46 -0.09
C SER A 57 3.06 12.36 -1.41
N LEU A 58 1.81 11.89 -1.35
CA LEU A 58 0.96 11.77 -2.53
C LEU A 58 0.65 13.14 -3.14
N GLU A 59 0.47 14.17 -2.34
CA GLU A 59 0.23 15.52 -2.83
C GLU A 59 1.40 16.04 -3.68
N LYS A 60 2.62 15.62 -3.36
CA LYS A 60 3.81 15.99 -4.13
C LYS A 60 3.93 15.20 -5.44
N GLU A 61 3.54 13.93 -5.42
CA GLU A 61 3.69 13.05 -6.58
C GLU A 61 2.56 13.17 -7.59
N TYR A 62 1.36 13.45 -7.13
CA TYR A 62 0.17 13.45 -7.97
C TYR A 62 -0.46 14.84 -8.02
N GLU A 63 -0.09 15.61 -9.03
CA GLU A 63 -0.66 16.94 -9.25
C GLU A 63 -2.06 16.82 -9.82
N GLY A 64 -2.89 17.82 -9.53
CA GLY A 64 -4.24 17.88 -10.07
C GLY A 64 -5.27 17.02 -9.35
N VAL A 65 -4.85 16.29 -8.32
CA VAL A 65 -5.76 15.51 -7.48
C VAL A 65 -6.06 16.30 -6.22
N THR A 66 -7.34 16.42 -5.85
CA THR A 66 -7.73 17.19 -4.67
C THR A 66 -7.32 16.43 -3.40
N LYS A 67 -7.11 17.17 -2.33
CA LYS A 67 -6.80 16.58 -1.03
C LYS A 67 -7.89 15.62 -0.57
N GLN A 68 -9.16 15.96 -0.84
CA GLN A 68 -10.29 15.11 -0.47
C GLN A 68 -10.26 13.78 -1.20
N GLU A 69 -9.90 13.79 -2.49
CA GLU A 69 -9.77 12.56 -3.27
C GLU A 69 -8.63 11.70 -2.74
N LEU A 70 -7.50 12.30 -2.38
CA LEU A 70 -6.38 11.59 -1.78
C LEU A 70 -6.75 10.97 -0.44
N LEU A 71 -7.45 11.72 0.40
CA LEU A 71 -7.94 11.21 1.69
C LEU A 71 -8.80 9.98 1.50
N ASN A 72 -9.75 10.04 0.58
CA ASN A 72 -10.65 8.92 0.31
C ASN A 72 -9.89 7.71 -0.21
N THR A 73 -8.95 7.93 -1.13
CA THR A 73 -8.13 6.85 -1.71
C THR A 73 -7.29 6.17 -0.63
N VAL A 74 -6.62 6.97 0.20
CA VAL A 74 -5.76 6.42 1.26
C VAL A 74 -6.60 5.64 2.27
N LYS A 75 -7.73 6.19 2.71
CA LYS A 75 -8.58 5.52 3.69
C LYS A 75 -9.11 4.18 3.19
N LYS A 76 -9.58 4.14 1.95
CA LYS A 76 -10.08 2.90 1.35
C LYS A 76 -9.00 1.84 1.26
N PHE A 77 -7.81 2.25 0.86
CA PHE A 77 -6.69 1.34 0.73
C PHE A 77 -6.24 0.78 2.08
N ILE A 78 -6.14 1.65 3.09
CA ILE A 78 -5.76 1.24 4.44
C ILE A 78 -6.79 0.27 5.03
N VAL A 79 -8.09 0.52 4.83
CA VAL A 79 -9.14 -0.40 5.29
C VAL A 79 -8.97 -1.76 4.63
N ARG A 80 -8.72 -1.78 3.33
CA ARG A 80 -8.47 -3.03 2.60
C ARG A 80 -7.28 -3.80 3.17
N LEU A 81 -6.19 -3.10 3.49
CA LEU A 81 -5.00 -3.73 4.07
C LEU A 81 -5.28 -4.25 5.49
N LYS A 82 -6.06 -3.53 6.28
CA LYS A 82 -6.46 -3.98 7.61
C LYS A 82 -7.33 -5.24 7.54
N GLU A 83 -8.25 -5.29 6.58
CA GLU A 83 -9.09 -6.47 6.38
C GLU A 83 -8.29 -7.68 5.95
N SER A 84 -7.21 -7.46 5.21
CA SER A 84 -6.28 -8.53 4.81
C SER A 84 -5.26 -8.87 5.90
N ASP A 85 -5.26 -8.12 7.01
CA ASP A 85 -4.37 -8.32 8.16
C ASP A 85 -2.88 -8.24 7.79
N VAL A 86 -2.52 -7.30 6.94
CA VAL A 86 -1.12 -7.12 6.49
C VAL A 86 -0.44 -5.89 7.07
N ILE A 87 -1.15 -5.05 7.82
CA ILE A 87 -0.56 -3.89 8.49
C ILE A 87 -0.80 -3.95 10.00
N GLU A 88 0.17 -3.38 10.72
CA GLU A 88 0.09 -3.25 12.17
C GLU A 88 -0.88 -2.14 12.57
#